data_e8dd527a3c680676aa383072d277f4f5
#
_entry.id   e8dd527a3c680676aa383072d277f4f5
#
_cell.length_a   1.000
_cell.length_b   1.000
_cell.length_c   1.000
_cell.angle_alpha   90.00
_cell.angle_beta   90.00
_cell.angle_gamma   90.00
#
_symmetry.space_group_name_H-M   'P 1'
#
loop_
_entity.id
_entity.type
_entity.pdbx_description
1 polymer ?
#
loop_
_entity_poly.entity_id
_entity_poly.type
_entity_poly.pdbx_seq_one_letter_code
_entity_poly.pdbx_strand_id
1 'polypeptide(L)'
;MADREELVNCVYEAIAQTVGVDRQTLTPETTVVSLGIDSLKFSEVLMQIEETTGLLADDAFLDKAATIATLGDLSALILGLQEASAAAPKTQGAAL
;
A
#
# COMPACT_ATOMS: atom_id res chain seq x y z
N MET A 1 11.82 0.42 11.31
CA MET A 1 10.96 1.17 10.39
C MET A 1 11.45 0.98 8.97
N ALA A 2 10.56 0.70 8.06
CA ALA A 2 10.95 0.45 6.68
C ALA A 2 11.29 1.76 5.98
N ASP A 3 12.33 1.76 5.16
CA ASP A 3 12.60 2.92 4.32
C ASP A 3 11.70 2.87 3.09
N ARG A 4 11.85 3.86 2.23
CA ARG A 4 10.93 3.99 1.08
C ARG A 4 11.04 2.81 0.14
N GLU A 5 12.25 2.34 -0.11
CA GLU A 5 12.44 1.21 -1.01
C GLU A 5 11.87 -0.06 -0.45
N GLU A 6 12.05 -0.28 0.84
CA GLU A 6 11.50 -1.47 1.48
C GLU A 6 9.98 -1.45 1.45
N LEU A 7 9.40 -0.28 1.66
CA LEU A 7 7.95 -0.16 1.65
C LEU A 7 7.39 -0.42 0.25
N VAL A 8 8.03 0.14 -0.77
CA VAL A 8 7.60 -0.11 -2.15
C VAL A 8 7.71 -1.59 -2.48
N ASN A 9 8.82 -2.23 -2.08
CA ASN A 9 8.97 -3.66 -2.30
C ASN A 9 7.88 -4.44 -1.58
N CYS A 10 7.53 -4.05 -0.36
CA CYS A 10 6.47 -4.71 0.39
C CYS A 10 5.15 -4.64 -0.37
N VAL A 11 4.83 -3.49 -0.94
CA VAL A 11 3.61 -3.32 -1.71
C VAL A 11 3.60 -4.26 -2.90
N TYR A 12 4.69 -4.29 -3.65
CA TYR A 12 4.75 -5.13 -4.85
C TYR A 12 4.72 -6.61 -4.49
N GLU A 13 5.40 -7.00 -3.41
CA GLU A 13 5.36 -8.39 -2.97
C GLU A 13 3.95 -8.81 -2.55
N ALA A 14 3.25 -7.94 -1.83
CA ALA A 14 1.89 -8.24 -1.41
C ALA A 14 0.99 -8.44 -2.62
N ILE A 15 1.15 -7.59 -3.63
CA ILE A 15 0.36 -7.70 -4.85
C ILE A 15 0.69 -8.99 -5.57
N ALA A 16 1.97 -9.29 -5.74
CA ALA A 16 2.40 -10.48 -6.45
C ALA A 16 1.84 -11.73 -5.80
N GLN A 17 1.87 -11.80 -4.47
CA GLN A 17 1.36 -12.96 -3.77
C GLN A 17 -0.16 -13.06 -3.87
N THR A 18 -0.84 -11.95 -3.79
CA THR A 18 -2.29 -11.96 -3.80
C THR A 18 -2.85 -12.34 -5.15
N VAL A 19 -2.24 -11.85 -6.24
CA VAL A 19 -2.75 -12.16 -7.58
C VAL A 19 -2.04 -13.32 -8.24
N GLY A 20 -0.97 -13.84 -7.63
CA GLY A 20 -0.33 -15.05 -8.13
C GLY A 20 0.57 -14.83 -9.33
N VAL A 21 1.26 -13.69 -9.38
CA VAL A 21 2.18 -13.41 -10.49
C VAL A 21 3.60 -13.22 -9.94
N ASP A 22 4.56 -13.26 -10.84
CA ASP A 22 5.95 -13.04 -10.49
C ASP A 22 6.15 -11.55 -10.17
N ARG A 23 6.80 -11.30 -9.04
CA ARG A 23 7.10 -9.95 -8.60
C ARG A 23 7.81 -9.15 -9.71
N GLN A 24 8.67 -9.81 -10.47
CA GLN A 24 9.47 -9.13 -11.47
C GLN A 24 8.67 -8.65 -12.67
N THR A 25 7.47 -9.15 -12.84
CA THR A 25 6.61 -8.70 -13.94
C THR A 25 5.89 -7.41 -13.61
N LEU A 26 5.94 -6.96 -12.37
CA LEU A 26 5.22 -5.78 -11.94
C LEU A 26 6.07 -4.53 -12.14
N THR A 27 5.47 -3.49 -12.69
CA THR A 27 6.11 -2.21 -12.90
C THR A 27 5.20 -1.10 -12.40
N PRO A 28 5.72 0.12 -12.23
CA PRO A 28 4.85 1.23 -11.82
C PRO A 28 3.72 1.51 -12.81
N GLU A 29 3.91 1.16 -14.07
CA GLU A 29 2.89 1.38 -15.09
C GLU A 29 1.84 0.27 -15.14
N THR A 30 2.08 -0.84 -14.47
CA THR A 30 1.11 -1.93 -14.44
C THR A 30 -0.19 -1.43 -13.80
N THR A 31 -1.31 -1.70 -14.46
CA THR A 31 -2.59 -1.24 -13.95
C THR A 31 -3.22 -2.28 -13.03
N VAL A 32 -3.97 -1.80 -12.05
CA VAL A 32 -4.68 -2.73 -11.16
C VAL A 32 -5.73 -3.51 -11.93
N VAL A 33 -6.31 -2.91 -12.95
CA VAL A 33 -7.31 -3.58 -13.78
C VAL A 33 -6.70 -4.76 -14.50
N SER A 34 -5.50 -4.59 -15.04
CA SER A 34 -4.86 -5.67 -15.80
C SER A 34 -4.51 -6.85 -14.92
N LEU A 35 -4.36 -6.64 -13.62
CA LEU A 35 -4.06 -7.71 -12.68
C LEU A 35 -5.32 -8.36 -12.10
N GLY A 36 -6.49 -7.83 -12.45
CA GLY A 36 -7.73 -8.37 -11.93
C GLY A 36 -7.95 -8.07 -10.45
N ILE A 37 -7.39 -6.98 -9.96
CA ILE A 37 -7.52 -6.62 -8.56
C ILE A 37 -8.88 -5.94 -8.36
N ASP A 38 -9.78 -6.66 -7.70
CA ASP A 38 -11.07 -6.11 -7.31
C ASP A 38 -11.01 -5.66 -5.84
N SER A 39 -12.15 -5.31 -5.30
CA SER A 39 -12.20 -4.82 -3.91
C SER A 39 -11.71 -5.84 -2.92
N LEU A 40 -12.05 -7.09 -3.13
CA LEU A 40 -11.63 -8.14 -2.20
C LEU A 40 -10.13 -8.34 -2.27
N LYS A 41 -9.57 -8.42 -3.46
CA LYS A 41 -8.14 -8.59 -3.62
C LYS A 41 -7.38 -7.39 -3.08
N PHE A 42 -7.92 -6.20 -3.30
CA PHE A 42 -7.29 -5.00 -2.78
C PHE A 42 -7.25 -5.02 -1.26
N SER A 43 -8.33 -5.48 -0.62
CA SER A 43 -8.36 -5.62 0.83
C SER A 43 -7.30 -6.60 1.31
N GLU A 44 -7.12 -7.69 0.58
CA GLU A 44 -6.10 -8.67 0.94
C GLU A 44 -4.70 -8.09 0.84
N VAL A 45 -4.44 -7.32 -0.21
CA VAL A 45 -3.16 -6.65 -0.36
C VAL A 45 -2.91 -5.70 0.81
N LEU A 46 -3.91 -4.91 1.16
CA LEU A 46 -3.76 -3.97 2.28
C LEU A 46 -3.51 -4.69 3.59
N MET A 47 -4.19 -5.80 3.82
CA MET A 47 -3.96 -6.56 5.04
C MET A 47 -2.52 -7.04 5.14
N GLN A 48 -1.97 -7.52 4.05
CA GLN A 48 -0.58 -7.97 4.05
C GLN A 48 0.38 -6.82 4.34
N ILE A 49 0.10 -5.65 3.74
CA ILE A 49 0.94 -4.50 3.97
C ILE A 49 0.85 -4.06 5.42
N GLU A 50 -0.35 -4.04 5.99
CA GLU A 50 -0.53 -3.67 7.38
C GLU A 50 0.21 -4.62 8.32
N GLU A 51 0.15 -5.91 8.03
CA GLU A 51 0.83 -6.89 8.87
C GLU A 51 2.34 -6.75 8.79
N THR A 52 2.86 -6.41 7.63
CA THR A 52 4.30 -6.33 7.44
C THR A 52 4.86 -5.01 7.96
N THR A 53 4.15 -3.92 7.79
CA THR A 53 4.69 -2.59 8.05
C THR A 53 4.09 -1.92 9.29
N GLY A 54 2.95 -2.39 9.75
CA GLY A 54 2.25 -1.74 10.84
C GLY A 54 1.47 -0.50 10.44
N LEU A 55 1.48 -0.15 9.16
CA LEU A 55 0.68 0.97 8.69
C LEU A 55 -0.77 0.55 8.57
N LEU A 56 -1.67 1.45 8.96
CA LEU A 56 -3.09 1.18 8.88
C LEU A 56 -3.75 2.12 7.89
N ALA A 57 -4.54 1.57 7.00
CA ALA A 57 -5.29 2.36 6.03
C ALA A 57 -6.50 2.97 6.72
N ASP A 58 -6.65 4.28 6.60
CA ASP A 58 -7.82 4.96 7.15
C ASP A 58 -8.82 5.25 6.03
N ASP A 59 -9.91 5.92 6.38
CA ASP A 59 -10.96 6.20 5.40
C ASP A 59 -10.46 7.11 4.29
N ALA A 60 -9.63 8.08 4.62
CA ALA A 60 -9.07 8.98 3.61
C ALA A 60 -8.20 8.21 2.62
N PHE A 61 -7.43 7.26 3.13
CA PHE A 61 -6.61 6.41 2.27
C PHE A 61 -7.51 5.59 1.34
N LEU A 62 -8.56 4.99 1.89
CA LEU A 62 -9.44 4.15 1.09
C LEU A 62 -10.16 4.95 0.01
N ASP A 63 -10.54 6.17 0.31
CA ASP A 63 -11.15 7.04 -0.70
C ASP A 63 -10.20 7.31 -1.85
N LYS A 64 -8.95 7.60 -1.55
CA LYS A 64 -7.95 7.86 -2.59
C LYS A 64 -7.62 6.59 -3.34
N ALA A 65 -7.57 5.48 -2.64
CA ALA A 65 -7.25 4.20 -3.27
C ALA A 65 -8.27 3.81 -4.32
N ALA A 66 -9.51 4.23 -4.15
CA ALA A 66 -10.55 3.92 -5.12
C ALA A 66 -10.31 4.59 -6.48
N THR A 67 -9.44 5.59 -6.54
CA THR A 67 -9.19 6.31 -7.78
C THR A 67 -7.84 5.95 -8.41
N ILE A 68 -7.06 5.07 -7.79
CA ILE A 68 -5.77 4.73 -8.37
C ILE A 68 -5.96 3.87 -9.61
N ALA A 69 -5.01 3.96 -10.53
CA ALA A 69 -5.04 3.16 -11.75
C ALA A 69 -3.83 2.24 -11.87
N THR A 70 -2.68 2.66 -11.39
CA THR A 70 -1.44 1.92 -11.58
C THR A 70 -0.81 1.56 -10.24
N LEU A 71 0.15 0.64 -10.29
CA LEU A 71 0.90 0.27 -9.10
C LEU A 71 1.76 1.42 -8.60
N GLY A 72 2.24 2.27 -9.50
CA GLY A 72 2.95 3.46 -9.10
C GLY A 72 2.07 4.38 -8.26
N ASP A 73 0.81 4.53 -8.66
CA ASP A 73 -0.14 5.31 -7.88
C ASP A 73 -0.33 4.72 -6.49
N LEU A 74 -0.47 3.42 -6.41
CA LEU A 74 -0.66 2.76 -5.13
C LEU A 74 0.56 2.92 -4.25
N SER A 75 1.75 2.73 -4.81
CA SER A 75 2.97 2.89 -4.05
C SER A 75 3.11 4.30 -3.50
N ALA A 76 2.79 5.30 -4.31
CA ALA A 76 2.85 6.70 -3.86
C ALA A 76 1.87 6.94 -2.73
N LEU A 77 0.70 6.36 -2.81
CA LEU A 77 -0.31 6.52 -1.77
C LEU A 77 0.15 5.88 -0.45
N ILE A 78 0.74 4.70 -0.53
CA ILE A 78 1.27 4.02 0.65
C ILE A 78 2.42 4.81 1.26
N LEU A 79 3.30 5.36 0.42
CA LEU A 79 4.39 6.18 0.93
C LEU A 79 3.86 7.42 1.64
N GLY A 80 2.80 8.01 1.11
CA GLY A 80 2.17 9.13 1.78
C GLY A 80 1.60 8.75 3.13
N LEU A 81 1.03 7.58 3.23
CA LEU A 81 0.51 7.09 4.50
C LEU A 81 1.64 6.90 5.51
N GLN A 82 2.78 6.37 5.07
CA GLN A 82 3.92 6.20 5.95
C GLN A 82 4.43 7.54 6.45
N GLU A 83 4.52 8.53 5.57
CA GLU A 83 5.01 9.84 5.97
C GLU A 83 4.07 10.51 6.95
N ALA A 84 2.78 10.40 6.74
CA ALA A 84 1.80 10.95 7.64
C ALA A 84 1.88 10.27 9.00
N SER A 85 2.06 8.97 9.01
CA SER A 85 2.17 8.22 10.24
C SER A 85 3.43 8.60 11.01
N ALA A 86 4.54 8.80 10.29
CA ALA A 86 5.79 9.18 10.93
C ALA A 86 5.74 10.61 11.47
N ALA A 87 4.98 11.47 10.83
CA ALA A 87 4.93 12.87 11.25
C ALA A 87 4.03 13.13 12.43
N ALA A 88 2.97 12.35 12.57
CA ALA A 88 1.93 12.66 13.53
C ALA A 88 1.98 11.92 14.84
N PRO A 89 2.34 10.70 14.86
CA PRO A 89 1.94 9.81 15.92
C PRO A 89 2.43 10.11 17.30
N LYS A 90 3.65 10.57 17.41
CA LYS A 90 4.13 10.74 18.75
C LYS A 90 3.37 11.80 19.49
N THR A 91 2.97 12.82 18.79
CA THR A 91 2.24 13.88 19.42
C THR A 91 0.94 13.40 19.95
N GLN A 92 0.26 12.61 19.14
CA GLN A 92 -1.01 12.15 19.58
C GLN A 92 -0.93 11.17 20.68
N GLY A 93 0.01 10.29 20.62
CA GLY A 93 0.19 9.33 21.68
C GLY A 93 0.40 10.02 22.99
N ALA A 94 1.15 11.08 22.94
CA ALA A 94 1.46 11.79 24.18
C ALA A 94 0.26 12.54 24.72
N ALA A 95 -0.63 12.92 23.89
CA ALA A 95 -1.75 13.71 24.31
C ALA A 95 -2.69 12.98 25.22
N LEU A 96 -2.53 11.73 25.33
CA LEU A 96 -3.39 10.98 26.23
C LEU A 96 -2.88 10.92 27.65
#